data_1165bd9297cf1428f949431acaaa16cf
#
_entry.id   1165bd9297cf1428f949431acaaa16cf
#
_cell.length_a   1.000
_cell.length_b   1.000
_cell.length_c   1.000
_cell.angle_alpha   90.00
_cell.angle_beta   90.00
_cell.angle_gamma   90.00
#
_symmetry.space_group_name_H-M   'P 1'
#
loop_
_entity.id
_entity.type
_entity.pdbx_description
1 polymer ?
#
loop_
_entity_poly.entity_id
_entity_poly.type
_entity_poly.pdbx_seq_one_letter_code
_entity_poly.pdbx_strand_id
1 'polypeptide(L)'
;MPETQKAATLIVVAHPEDVVRLFSTVAEGADLAVVTEDGGAGRELEAVGRALGARTTHLLLSPSEIGPWCREQREQGDARVFTHSPQEEAPLHREVAVLVSRVFERLWVPSTGARPTVCTVLDDAAFQRKLSLLNTLYRERPDGAQGSACTDPLRDGPGIEAFTEVRSTDMVRALSLTKPEIFSELADPWGFAGSSYEGKRFALTAKVLESLCHASPPPRRVVDVGACEGMMTEHLLSLFPHASVQAVESEPRFAARLRERLGGHARVRVVEASAEDVALEADLVLLAEVLYYLSDDACADLLDRVHASHLLTSYGGGFGAKVHAALAGRGWKVVTSETLASRIEPVDGVWSPLLVRRAGTEIRLWKR
;
A
#
# COMPACT_ATOMS: atom_id res chain seq x y z
N MET A 1 10.04 -42.70 0.66
CA MET A 1 10.06 -41.25 0.51
C MET A 1 8.97 -40.73 1.41
N PRO A 2 9.19 -39.76 2.32
CA PRO A 2 8.10 -39.20 3.09
C PRO A 2 7.12 -38.57 2.10
N GLU A 3 5.84 -38.87 2.25
CA GLU A 3 4.77 -38.17 1.55
C GLU A 3 4.95 -36.67 1.84
N THR A 4 5.21 -35.88 0.82
CA THR A 4 5.18 -34.42 0.93
C THR A 4 3.77 -34.05 1.35
N GLN A 5 3.61 -33.69 2.60
CA GLN A 5 2.35 -33.23 3.16
C GLN A 5 1.88 -32.06 2.27
N LYS A 6 0.78 -32.25 1.56
CA LYS A 6 0.24 -31.24 0.65
C LYS A 6 -0.11 -30.02 1.49
N ALA A 7 0.49 -28.87 1.18
CA ALA A 7 0.20 -27.63 1.90
C ALA A 7 -1.30 -27.39 1.96
N ALA A 8 -1.80 -26.96 3.11
CA ALA A 8 -3.21 -26.62 3.28
C ALA A 8 -3.59 -25.50 2.31
N THR A 9 -4.84 -25.47 1.89
CA THR A 9 -5.37 -24.36 1.09
C THR A 9 -6.36 -23.58 1.94
N LEU A 10 -6.13 -22.27 2.05
CA LEU A 10 -7.04 -21.35 2.73
C LEU A 10 -7.63 -20.39 1.70
N ILE A 11 -8.92 -20.13 1.78
CA ILE A 11 -9.61 -19.14 0.96
C ILE A 11 -10.29 -18.15 1.91
N VAL A 12 -9.90 -16.87 1.84
CA VAL A 12 -10.45 -15.81 2.69
C VAL A 12 -11.03 -14.71 1.81
N VAL A 13 -12.35 -14.55 1.87
CA VAL A 13 -13.11 -13.65 1.00
C VAL A 13 -14.17 -12.87 1.76
N ALA A 14 -14.73 -11.85 1.10
CA ALA A 14 -15.74 -10.98 1.67
C ALA A 14 -17.14 -11.61 1.70
N HIS A 15 -17.50 -12.40 0.67
CA HIS A 15 -18.84 -12.96 0.55
C HIS A 15 -18.80 -14.42 0.09
N PRO A 16 -19.83 -15.24 0.40
CA PRO A 16 -19.89 -16.65 -0.03
C PRO A 16 -19.82 -16.82 -1.55
N GLU A 17 -20.47 -15.93 -2.31
CA GLU A 17 -20.45 -15.95 -3.76
C GLU A 17 -19.06 -15.73 -4.37
N ASP A 18 -18.17 -15.04 -3.67
CA ASP A 18 -16.79 -14.80 -4.15
C ASP A 18 -16.00 -16.12 -4.23
N VAL A 19 -16.28 -17.08 -3.32
CA VAL A 19 -15.69 -18.41 -3.40
C VAL A 19 -16.09 -19.09 -4.71
N VAL A 20 -17.36 -19.03 -5.06
CA VAL A 20 -17.89 -19.64 -6.30
C VAL A 20 -17.37 -18.88 -7.52
N ARG A 21 -17.43 -17.56 -7.48
CA ARG A 21 -17.08 -16.70 -8.62
C ARG A 21 -15.59 -16.78 -8.97
N LEU A 22 -14.72 -16.72 -7.96
CA LEU A 22 -13.30 -16.50 -8.14
C LEU A 22 -12.43 -17.73 -7.85
N PHE A 23 -12.88 -18.66 -6.99
CA PHE A 23 -12.02 -19.68 -6.39
C PHE A 23 -12.57 -21.11 -6.50
N SER A 24 -13.57 -21.37 -7.36
CA SER A 24 -14.24 -22.67 -7.42
C SER A 24 -13.28 -23.82 -7.76
N THR A 25 -12.22 -23.56 -8.54
CA THR A 25 -11.23 -24.58 -8.94
C THR A 25 -10.23 -24.95 -7.83
N VAL A 26 -10.14 -24.16 -6.78
CA VAL A 26 -9.20 -24.38 -5.67
C VAL A 26 -9.90 -24.64 -4.34
N ALA A 27 -11.23 -24.66 -4.33
CA ALA A 27 -12.02 -24.80 -3.12
C ALA A 27 -12.10 -26.25 -2.58
N GLU A 28 -11.87 -27.26 -3.42
CA GLU A 28 -11.90 -28.66 -2.98
C GLU A 28 -10.81 -28.94 -1.93
N GLY A 29 -11.23 -29.36 -0.75
CA GLY A 29 -10.35 -29.61 0.40
C GLY A 29 -9.77 -28.35 1.04
N ALA A 30 -10.23 -27.17 0.66
CA ALA A 30 -9.81 -25.91 1.27
C ALA A 30 -10.57 -25.60 2.56
N ASP A 31 -9.95 -24.79 3.43
CA ASP A 31 -10.63 -24.11 4.51
C ASP A 31 -11.12 -22.75 4.03
N LEU A 32 -12.41 -22.50 4.17
CA LEU A 32 -13.05 -21.26 3.72
C LEU A 32 -13.30 -20.36 4.91
N ALA A 33 -12.92 -19.09 4.81
CA ALA A 33 -13.33 -18.03 5.72
C ALA A 33 -14.01 -16.91 4.93
N VAL A 34 -15.21 -16.54 5.34
CA VAL A 34 -16.01 -15.48 4.72
C VAL A 34 -16.31 -14.42 5.74
N VAL A 35 -15.99 -13.18 5.38
CA VAL A 35 -16.24 -11.98 6.18
C VAL A 35 -17.54 -11.36 5.69
N THR A 36 -18.51 -11.20 6.57
CA THR A 36 -19.77 -10.56 6.21
C THR A 36 -20.37 -9.82 7.39
N GLU A 37 -21.02 -8.73 7.11
CA GLU A 37 -21.84 -8.01 8.09
C GLU A 37 -23.26 -8.60 8.19
N ASP A 38 -23.59 -9.55 7.33
CA ASP A 38 -24.96 -10.10 7.15
C ASP A 38 -25.12 -11.44 7.87
N GLY A 39 -25.96 -11.49 8.89
CA GLY A 39 -26.25 -12.71 9.67
C GLY A 39 -26.90 -13.86 8.88
N GLY A 40 -27.25 -13.64 7.61
CA GLY A 40 -27.83 -14.67 6.70
C GLY A 40 -26.78 -15.53 5.98
N ALA A 41 -25.54 -15.06 5.86
CA ALA A 41 -24.51 -15.68 5.03
C ALA A 41 -24.03 -17.07 5.49
N GLY A 42 -24.32 -17.49 6.73
CA GLY A 42 -23.88 -18.78 7.26
C GLY A 42 -24.44 -19.98 6.49
N ARG A 43 -25.74 -19.97 6.17
CA ARG A 43 -26.38 -21.05 5.40
C ARG A 43 -25.89 -21.10 3.95
N GLU A 44 -25.65 -19.93 3.36
CA GLU A 44 -25.10 -19.81 2.01
C GLU A 44 -23.67 -20.37 1.97
N LEU A 45 -22.84 -20.00 2.94
CA LEU A 45 -21.46 -20.48 3.04
C LEU A 45 -21.38 -22.00 3.21
N GLU A 46 -22.24 -22.59 4.07
CA GLU A 46 -22.32 -24.04 4.22
C GLU A 46 -22.76 -24.74 2.92
N ALA A 47 -23.69 -24.15 2.17
CA ALA A 47 -24.13 -24.67 0.90
C ALA A 47 -23.02 -24.62 -0.15
N VAL A 48 -22.29 -23.49 -0.23
CA VAL A 48 -21.13 -23.30 -1.08
C VAL A 48 -20.04 -24.30 -0.74
N GLY A 49 -19.68 -24.41 0.54
CA GLY A 49 -18.62 -25.31 1.01
C GLY A 49 -18.93 -26.78 0.64
N ARG A 50 -20.15 -27.23 0.87
CA ARG A 50 -20.58 -28.59 0.47
C ARG A 50 -20.55 -28.81 -1.04
N ALA A 51 -21.04 -27.83 -1.81
CA ALA A 51 -21.08 -27.92 -3.25
C ALA A 51 -19.71 -27.94 -3.92
N LEU A 52 -18.73 -27.27 -3.32
CA LEU A 52 -17.36 -27.18 -3.81
C LEU A 52 -16.39 -28.17 -3.13
N GLY A 53 -16.88 -28.97 -2.18
CA GLY A 53 -16.04 -29.96 -1.48
C GLY A 53 -15.01 -29.34 -0.52
N ALA A 54 -15.31 -28.19 0.06
CA ALA A 54 -14.47 -27.56 1.05
C ALA A 54 -14.33 -28.43 2.31
N ARG A 55 -13.17 -28.36 2.98
CA ARG A 55 -12.90 -29.14 4.20
C ARG A 55 -13.65 -28.57 5.40
N THR A 56 -13.55 -27.26 5.59
CA THR A 56 -14.24 -26.52 6.65
C THR A 56 -14.72 -25.17 6.15
N THR A 57 -15.72 -24.62 6.83
CA THR A 57 -16.23 -23.28 6.56
C THR A 57 -16.29 -22.47 7.84
N HIS A 58 -15.82 -21.22 7.79
CA HIS A 58 -15.84 -20.28 8.90
C HIS A 58 -16.52 -18.99 8.47
N LEU A 59 -17.49 -18.56 9.26
CA LEU A 59 -18.14 -17.29 9.11
C LEU A 59 -17.52 -16.30 10.10
N LEU A 60 -16.93 -15.23 9.60
CA LEU A 60 -16.39 -14.14 10.38
C LEU A 60 -17.32 -12.94 10.25
N LEU A 61 -17.85 -12.47 11.36
CA LEU A 61 -18.87 -11.43 11.37
C LEU A 61 -18.30 -10.01 11.22
N SER A 62 -16.98 -9.88 11.37
CA SER A 62 -16.32 -8.58 11.25
C SER A 62 -14.90 -8.70 10.71
N PRO A 63 -14.37 -7.65 10.08
CA PRO A 63 -12.96 -7.58 9.68
C PRO A 63 -11.97 -7.77 10.84
N SER A 64 -12.35 -7.44 12.07
CA SER A 64 -11.48 -7.60 13.25
C SER A 64 -11.18 -9.06 13.60
N GLU A 65 -12.00 -10.02 13.18
CA GLU A 65 -11.83 -11.45 13.44
C GLU A 65 -10.88 -12.14 12.44
N ILE A 66 -10.67 -11.53 11.26
CA ILE A 66 -9.82 -12.11 10.20
C ILE A 66 -8.38 -12.29 10.68
N GLY A 67 -7.80 -11.24 11.26
CA GLY A 67 -6.40 -11.26 11.69
C GLY A 67 -6.10 -12.33 12.75
N PRO A 68 -6.86 -12.44 13.83
CA PRO A 68 -6.75 -13.52 14.80
C PRO A 68 -6.89 -14.91 14.17
N TRP A 69 -7.92 -15.13 13.37
CA TRP A 69 -8.15 -16.42 12.70
C TRP A 69 -6.99 -16.78 11.74
N CYS A 70 -6.53 -15.84 10.91
CA CYS A 70 -5.39 -16.07 10.02
C CYS A 70 -4.11 -16.42 10.78
N ARG A 71 -3.84 -15.81 11.93
CA ARG A 71 -2.67 -16.16 12.76
C ARG A 71 -2.76 -17.58 13.29
N GLU A 72 -3.93 -18.00 13.77
CA GLU A 72 -4.17 -19.37 14.21
C GLU A 72 -3.91 -20.37 13.08
N GLN A 73 -4.42 -20.08 11.85
CA GLN A 73 -4.17 -20.94 10.69
C GLN A 73 -2.68 -21.01 10.32
N ARG A 74 -1.96 -19.89 10.40
CA ARG A 74 -0.52 -19.85 10.13
C ARG A 74 0.29 -20.69 11.14
N GLU A 75 -0.12 -20.71 12.40
CA GLU A 75 0.53 -21.52 13.44
C GLU A 75 0.34 -23.03 13.21
N GLN A 76 -0.70 -23.43 12.49
CA GLN A 76 -0.97 -24.83 12.14
C GLN A 76 -0.06 -25.38 11.02
N GLY A 77 0.64 -24.51 10.27
CA GLY A 77 1.60 -24.89 9.24
C GLY A 77 1.53 -24.04 7.97
N ASP A 78 2.30 -24.48 6.98
CA ASP A 78 2.35 -23.81 5.68
C ASP A 78 1.04 -24.01 4.90
N ALA A 79 0.50 -22.91 4.39
CA ALA A 79 -0.71 -22.90 3.60
C ALA A 79 -0.56 -22.07 2.33
N ARG A 80 -1.26 -22.48 1.25
CA ARG A 80 -1.53 -21.61 0.11
C ARG A 80 -2.77 -20.79 0.41
N VAL A 81 -2.62 -19.47 0.44
CA VAL A 81 -3.68 -18.55 0.84
C VAL A 81 -4.20 -17.79 -0.36
N PHE A 82 -5.49 -17.95 -0.63
CA PHE A 82 -6.20 -17.26 -1.69
C PHE A 82 -7.07 -16.15 -1.08
N THR A 83 -7.07 -14.98 -1.70
CA THR A 83 -7.87 -13.84 -1.26
C THR A 83 -8.16 -12.89 -2.41
N HIS A 84 -8.88 -11.80 -2.14
CA HIS A 84 -9.19 -10.78 -3.12
C HIS A 84 -7.97 -10.09 -3.71
N SER A 85 -8.12 -9.58 -4.93
CA SER A 85 -7.14 -8.67 -5.51
C SER A 85 -7.20 -7.30 -4.82
N PRO A 86 -6.05 -6.68 -4.52
CA PRO A 86 -6.03 -5.32 -3.99
C PRO A 86 -6.52 -4.27 -5.01
N GLN A 87 -6.72 -4.66 -6.26
CA GLN A 87 -7.22 -3.79 -7.32
C GLN A 87 -8.75 -3.81 -7.47
N GLU A 88 -9.44 -4.65 -6.70
CA GLU A 88 -10.91 -4.68 -6.72
C GLU A 88 -11.49 -3.37 -6.18
N GLU A 89 -12.60 -2.93 -6.80
CA GLU A 89 -13.24 -1.65 -6.45
C GLU A 89 -14.02 -1.72 -5.14
N ALA A 90 -14.53 -2.91 -4.78
CA ALA A 90 -15.34 -3.11 -3.58
C ALA A 90 -14.50 -2.88 -2.30
N PRO A 91 -14.93 -1.96 -1.40
CA PRO A 91 -14.14 -1.60 -0.21
C PRO A 91 -13.85 -2.79 0.70
N LEU A 92 -14.85 -3.65 0.97
CA LEU A 92 -14.70 -4.83 1.83
C LEU A 92 -13.72 -5.85 1.24
N HIS A 93 -13.73 -6.07 -0.09
CA HIS A 93 -12.77 -6.95 -0.76
C HIS A 93 -11.32 -6.49 -0.53
N ARG A 94 -11.08 -5.20 -0.68
CA ARG A 94 -9.76 -4.61 -0.42
C ARG A 94 -9.35 -4.72 1.05
N GLU A 95 -10.30 -4.52 1.97
CA GLU A 95 -10.05 -4.64 3.40
C GLU A 95 -9.66 -6.07 3.78
N VAL A 96 -10.39 -7.08 3.29
CA VAL A 96 -10.04 -8.49 3.48
C VAL A 96 -8.65 -8.79 2.94
N ALA A 97 -8.35 -8.36 1.71
CA ALA A 97 -7.04 -8.54 1.09
C ALA A 97 -5.90 -7.99 1.95
N VAL A 98 -6.09 -6.78 2.52
CA VAL A 98 -5.12 -6.14 3.42
C VAL A 98 -4.93 -6.94 4.70
N LEU A 99 -6.02 -7.29 5.38
CA LEU A 99 -5.95 -7.98 6.67
C LEU A 99 -5.29 -9.35 6.55
N VAL A 100 -5.53 -10.07 5.46
CA VAL A 100 -4.87 -11.35 5.15
C VAL A 100 -3.38 -11.14 4.85
N SER A 101 -3.02 -10.09 4.11
CA SER A 101 -1.64 -9.79 3.76
C SER A 101 -0.76 -9.40 4.97
N ARG A 102 -1.37 -8.97 6.08
CA ARG A 102 -0.65 -8.71 7.33
C ARG A 102 -0.14 -9.97 8.04
N VAL A 103 -0.73 -11.11 7.71
CA VAL A 103 -0.39 -12.39 8.36
C VAL A 103 0.45 -13.27 7.47
N PHE A 104 0.13 -13.36 6.19
CA PHE A 104 0.78 -14.23 5.24
C PHE A 104 1.69 -13.45 4.28
N GLU A 105 2.93 -13.88 4.14
CA GLU A 105 3.90 -13.22 3.27
C GLU A 105 3.61 -13.43 1.78
N ARG A 106 3.05 -14.59 1.42
CA ARG A 106 2.74 -14.99 0.03
C ARG A 106 1.25 -15.29 -0.10
N LEU A 107 0.63 -14.72 -1.10
CA LEU A 107 -0.80 -14.79 -1.34
C LEU A 107 -1.10 -15.09 -2.81
N TRP A 108 -2.26 -15.68 -3.05
CA TRP A 108 -2.78 -15.92 -4.37
C TRP A 108 -4.02 -15.06 -4.59
N VAL A 109 -4.02 -14.25 -5.63
CA VAL A 109 -5.12 -13.36 -5.97
C VAL A 109 -5.65 -13.64 -7.38
N PRO A 110 -6.93 -13.37 -7.68
CA PRO A 110 -7.43 -13.44 -9.03
C PRO A 110 -6.60 -12.58 -9.98
N SER A 111 -6.14 -13.16 -11.08
CA SER A 111 -5.31 -12.48 -12.06
C SER A 111 -6.15 -11.65 -13.01
N THR A 112 -5.86 -10.36 -13.07
CA THR A 112 -6.40 -9.45 -14.08
C THR A 112 -5.43 -9.21 -15.24
N GLY A 113 -4.24 -9.81 -15.17
CA GLY A 113 -3.15 -9.60 -16.12
C GLY A 113 -3.00 -10.73 -17.16
N ALA A 114 -2.17 -10.45 -18.17
CA ALA A 114 -1.92 -11.37 -19.28
C ALA A 114 -1.04 -12.60 -18.93
N ARG A 115 -0.49 -12.67 -17.71
CA ARG A 115 0.44 -13.73 -17.28
C ARG A 115 0.12 -14.23 -15.87
N PRO A 116 -0.94 -15.04 -15.69
CA PRO A 116 -1.22 -15.65 -14.41
C PRO A 116 -0.14 -16.67 -14.04
N THR A 117 0.08 -16.87 -12.74
CA THR A 117 0.96 -17.93 -12.23
C THR A 117 0.34 -19.31 -12.42
N VAL A 118 -0.98 -19.39 -12.21
CA VAL A 118 -1.79 -20.59 -12.44
C VAL A 118 -3.05 -20.18 -13.20
N CYS A 119 -3.41 -21.01 -14.17
CA CYS A 119 -4.63 -20.85 -14.94
C CYS A 119 -5.32 -22.21 -15.05
N THR A 120 -6.58 -22.28 -14.64
CA THR A 120 -7.41 -23.48 -14.74
C THR A 120 -8.60 -23.19 -15.64
N VAL A 121 -8.78 -24.04 -16.65
CA VAL A 121 -9.95 -24.01 -17.52
C VAL A 121 -10.97 -25.01 -16.97
N LEU A 122 -12.16 -24.53 -16.66
CA LEU A 122 -13.28 -25.39 -16.25
C LEU A 122 -13.79 -26.18 -17.46
N ASP A 123 -14.06 -27.45 -17.27
CA ASP A 123 -14.85 -28.19 -18.24
C ASP A 123 -16.33 -27.75 -18.21
N ASP A 124 -17.09 -28.14 -19.23
CA ASP A 124 -18.49 -27.73 -19.38
C ASP A 124 -19.33 -28.09 -18.13
N ALA A 125 -19.10 -29.25 -17.54
CA ALA A 125 -19.85 -29.71 -16.37
C ALA A 125 -19.51 -28.87 -15.12
N ALA A 126 -18.24 -28.58 -14.89
CA ALA A 126 -17.78 -27.71 -13.79
C ALA A 126 -18.29 -26.28 -13.99
N PHE A 127 -18.28 -25.78 -15.22
CA PHE A 127 -18.77 -24.44 -15.52
C PHE A 127 -20.32 -24.36 -15.31
N GLN A 128 -21.09 -25.34 -15.75
CA GLN A 128 -22.52 -25.35 -15.49
C GLN A 128 -22.86 -25.48 -14.00
N ARG A 129 -22.09 -26.26 -13.22
CA ARG A 129 -22.24 -26.31 -11.77
C ARG A 129 -21.96 -24.95 -11.12
N LYS A 130 -20.90 -24.26 -11.54
CA LYS A 130 -20.55 -22.90 -11.08
C LYS A 130 -21.68 -21.91 -11.35
N LEU A 131 -22.23 -21.88 -12.57
CA LEU A 131 -23.35 -21.02 -12.96
C LEU A 131 -24.61 -21.33 -12.15
N SER A 132 -24.95 -22.62 -11.96
CA SER A 132 -26.09 -23.03 -11.17
C SER A 132 -25.98 -22.57 -9.72
N LEU A 133 -24.82 -22.70 -9.13
CA LEU A 133 -24.52 -22.23 -7.75
C LEU A 133 -24.68 -20.73 -7.62
N LEU A 134 -24.07 -19.96 -8.52
CA LEU A 134 -24.19 -18.50 -8.55
C LEU A 134 -25.67 -18.07 -8.71
N ASN A 135 -26.40 -18.67 -9.61
CA ASN A 135 -27.82 -18.37 -9.80
C ASN A 135 -28.67 -18.67 -8.55
N THR A 136 -28.31 -19.68 -7.78
CA THR A 136 -29.00 -20.01 -6.52
C THR A 136 -28.72 -18.94 -5.47
N LEU A 137 -27.44 -18.57 -5.28
CA LEU A 137 -27.04 -17.56 -4.31
C LEU A 137 -27.64 -16.18 -4.59
N TYR A 138 -27.76 -15.79 -5.87
CA TYR A 138 -28.36 -14.50 -6.23
C TYR A 138 -29.88 -14.46 -6.14
N ARG A 139 -30.60 -15.60 -6.35
CA ARG A 139 -32.03 -15.63 -6.25
C ARG A 139 -32.58 -15.56 -4.84
N GLU A 140 -31.76 -15.91 -3.85
CA GLU A 140 -32.17 -15.95 -2.45
C GLU A 140 -32.00 -14.61 -1.71
N ARG A 141 -31.50 -13.55 -2.37
CA ARG A 141 -31.41 -12.21 -1.79
C ARG A 141 -32.69 -11.40 -2.01
N PRO A 142 -33.52 -11.17 -0.94
CA PRO A 142 -34.83 -10.53 -1.09
C PRO A 142 -34.78 -9.01 -1.37
N ASP A 143 -33.65 -8.36 -1.23
CA ASP A 143 -33.62 -6.91 -1.05
C ASP A 143 -33.32 -6.12 -2.30
N GLY A 144 -33.21 -6.73 -3.48
CA GLY A 144 -32.87 -5.95 -4.68
C GLY A 144 -31.59 -5.12 -4.53
N ALA A 145 -30.87 -5.28 -3.42
CA ALA A 145 -29.57 -4.73 -3.25
C ALA A 145 -28.72 -5.29 -4.36
N GLN A 146 -28.49 -4.50 -5.40
CA GLN A 146 -27.43 -4.73 -6.35
C GLN A 146 -26.16 -4.83 -5.51
N GLY A 147 -25.87 -6.05 -5.04
CA GLY A 147 -24.58 -6.39 -4.50
C GLY A 147 -23.58 -5.86 -5.51
N SER A 148 -22.62 -5.09 -5.04
CA SER A 148 -21.63 -4.36 -5.81
C SER A 148 -21.43 -4.99 -7.17
N ALA A 149 -21.78 -4.29 -8.23
CA ALA A 149 -21.71 -4.63 -9.63
C ALA A 149 -21.18 -6.05 -9.89
N CYS A 150 -21.98 -7.06 -9.56
CA CYS A 150 -21.71 -8.38 -10.05
C CYS A 150 -21.91 -8.25 -11.53
N THR A 151 -20.80 -8.00 -12.16
CA THR A 151 -20.66 -8.08 -13.58
C THR A 151 -21.29 -9.40 -14.01
N ASP A 152 -22.13 -9.32 -15.02
CA ASP A 152 -22.73 -10.41 -15.75
C ASP A 152 -21.81 -11.65 -15.68
N PRO A 153 -22.27 -12.80 -15.13
CA PRO A 153 -21.47 -14.03 -15.09
C PRO A 153 -20.91 -14.43 -16.45
N LEU A 154 -21.52 -13.96 -17.54
CA LEU A 154 -21.05 -14.10 -18.90
C LEU A 154 -19.89 -13.13 -19.25
N ARG A 155 -19.67 -12.09 -18.45
CA ARG A 155 -18.65 -11.08 -18.69
C ARG A 155 -17.28 -11.45 -18.13
N ASP A 156 -17.24 -12.31 -17.10
CA ASP A 156 -15.99 -12.76 -16.46
C ASP A 156 -15.28 -13.89 -17.23
N GLY A 157 -15.69 -14.14 -18.46
CA GLY A 157 -15.05 -15.07 -19.37
C GLY A 157 -15.49 -16.55 -19.21
N PRO A 158 -15.27 -17.35 -20.22
CA PRO A 158 -15.77 -18.72 -20.28
C PRO A 158 -14.96 -19.64 -19.36
N GLY A 159 -15.42 -19.83 -18.12
CA GLY A 159 -14.93 -20.91 -17.27
C GLY A 159 -13.41 -20.96 -17.04
N ILE A 160 -12.76 -19.81 -17.01
CA ILE A 160 -11.33 -19.72 -16.71
C ILE A 160 -11.15 -19.08 -15.34
N GLU A 161 -10.43 -19.76 -14.47
CA GLU A 161 -9.96 -19.17 -13.21
C GLU A 161 -8.44 -19.06 -13.26
N ALA A 162 -7.95 -17.84 -13.10
CA ALA A 162 -6.53 -17.53 -13.18
C ALA A 162 -6.07 -16.81 -11.92
N PHE A 163 -4.91 -17.21 -11.40
CA PHE A 163 -4.38 -16.69 -10.16
C PHE A 163 -2.94 -16.23 -10.35
N THR A 164 -2.60 -15.15 -9.66
CA THR A 164 -1.24 -14.63 -9.56
C THR A 164 -0.77 -14.73 -8.13
N GLU A 165 0.43 -15.28 -7.93
CA GLU A 165 1.10 -15.24 -6.64
C GLU A 165 1.69 -13.86 -6.41
N VAL A 166 1.38 -13.24 -5.26
CA VAL A 166 1.84 -11.92 -4.87
C VAL A 166 2.47 -11.95 -3.48
N ARG A 167 3.38 -11.04 -3.21
CA ARG A 167 3.90 -10.83 -1.86
C ARG A 167 3.03 -9.84 -1.09
N SER A 168 2.96 -10.00 0.21
CA SER A 168 2.22 -9.07 1.09
C SER A 168 2.67 -7.62 0.91
N THR A 169 3.97 -7.39 0.79
CA THR A 169 4.54 -6.05 0.54
C THR A 169 4.02 -5.44 -0.76
N ASP A 170 3.86 -6.24 -1.81
CA ASP A 170 3.38 -5.77 -3.11
C ASP A 170 1.88 -5.46 -3.06
N MET A 171 1.11 -6.25 -2.31
CA MET A 171 -0.31 -5.97 -2.06
C MET A 171 -0.51 -4.64 -1.34
N VAL A 172 0.27 -4.38 -0.29
CA VAL A 172 0.16 -3.13 0.46
C VAL A 172 0.60 -1.94 -0.39
N ARG A 173 1.63 -2.08 -1.22
CA ARG A 173 2.01 -1.04 -2.19
C ARG A 173 0.91 -0.74 -3.20
N ALA A 174 0.21 -1.75 -3.69
CA ALA A 174 -0.92 -1.57 -4.60
C ALA A 174 -2.11 -0.86 -3.94
N LEU A 175 -2.30 -1.08 -2.63
CA LEU A 175 -3.34 -0.47 -1.81
C LEU A 175 -2.95 0.90 -1.26
N SER A 176 -1.74 1.34 -1.49
CA SER A 176 -1.01 2.41 -0.83
C SER A 176 -1.72 3.77 -0.71
N LEU A 177 -2.78 3.97 -1.44
CA LEU A 177 -3.51 5.24 -1.39
C LEU A 177 -4.72 5.23 -0.44
N THR A 178 -5.01 4.12 0.24
CA THR A 178 -6.30 3.98 0.93
C THR A 178 -6.26 3.84 2.45
N LYS A 179 -5.13 3.44 3.07
CA LYS A 179 -5.05 3.28 4.55
C LYS A 179 -3.63 3.53 5.08
N PRO A 180 -3.32 4.75 5.53
CA PRO A 180 -1.99 5.13 6.05
C PRO A 180 -1.51 4.26 7.23
N GLU A 181 -2.42 3.84 8.11
CA GLU A 181 -2.11 3.05 9.31
C GLU A 181 -1.52 1.67 9.01
N ILE A 182 -1.73 1.14 7.80
CA ILE A 182 -1.17 -0.15 7.38
C ILE A 182 0.28 -0.01 6.93
N PHE A 183 0.61 1.16 6.40
CA PHE A 183 1.94 1.41 5.86
C PHE A 183 3.05 1.26 6.87
N SER A 184 2.82 1.75 8.08
CA SER A 184 3.84 1.73 9.12
C SER A 184 4.21 0.31 9.58
N GLU A 185 3.36 -0.69 9.33
CA GLU A 185 3.64 -2.09 9.68
C GLU A 185 4.69 -2.73 8.77
N LEU A 186 4.81 -2.26 7.53
CA LEU A 186 5.74 -2.79 6.54
C LEU A 186 7.03 -1.97 6.49
N ALA A 187 8.14 -2.65 6.26
CA ALA A 187 9.37 -1.99 5.87
C ALA A 187 9.25 -1.50 4.42
N ASP A 188 9.72 -0.29 4.17
CA ASP A 188 9.70 0.35 2.86
C ASP A 188 8.35 0.26 2.12
N PRO A 189 7.24 0.71 2.73
CA PRO A 189 5.90 0.51 2.16
C PRO A 189 5.70 1.26 0.85
N TRP A 190 6.42 2.36 0.63
CA TRP A 190 6.40 3.10 -0.65
C TRP A 190 7.32 2.50 -1.71
N GLY A 191 8.16 1.53 -1.35
CA GLY A 191 9.09 0.89 -2.26
C GLY A 191 10.24 1.79 -2.69
N PHE A 192 10.72 2.65 -1.80
CA PHE A 192 11.84 3.58 -2.09
C PHE A 192 13.08 2.85 -2.59
N ALA A 193 13.39 1.66 -2.07
CA ALA A 193 14.55 0.89 -2.47
C ALA A 193 14.41 0.24 -3.85
N GLY A 194 13.19 -0.11 -4.28
CA GLY A 194 12.94 -0.87 -5.52
C GLY A 194 12.26 -0.08 -6.64
N SER A 195 11.58 1.01 -6.33
CA SER A 195 10.84 1.80 -7.32
C SER A 195 11.77 2.65 -8.18
N SER A 196 11.72 2.45 -9.50
CA SER A 196 12.46 3.30 -10.42
C SER A 196 11.90 4.74 -10.48
N TYR A 197 10.63 4.93 -10.10
CA TYR A 197 10.04 6.26 -9.92
C TYR A 197 10.64 6.96 -8.72
N GLU A 198 10.67 6.32 -7.57
CA GLU A 198 11.22 6.89 -6.32
C GLU A 198 12.72 7.18 -6.45
N GLY A 199 13.47 6.26 -7.07
CA GLY A 199 14.89 6.52 -7.38
C GLY A 199 15.09 7.78 -8.22
N LYS A 200 14.25 8.02 -9.23
CA LYS A 200 14.29 9.27 -10.02
C LYS A 200 13.88 10.47 -9.20
N ARG A 201 12.87 10.34 -8.31
CA ARG A 201 12.45 11.44 -7.42
C ARG A 201 13.58 11.85 -6.49
N PHE A 202 14.27 10.91 -5.87
CA PHE A 202 15.45 11.19 -5.04
C PHE A 202 16.58 11.84 -5.84
N ALA A 203 16.86 11.33 -7.05
CA ALA A 203 17.89 11.91 -7.91
C ALA A 203 17.58 13.37 -8.31
N LEU A 204 16.33 13.66 -8.65
CA LEU A 204 15.88 15.02 -8.97
C LEU A 204 15.92 15.95 -7.75
N THR A 205 15.56 15.43 -6.56
CA THR A 205 15.67 16.18 -5.30
C THR A 205 17.15 16.52 -5.02
N ALA A 206 18.04 15.55 -5.18
CA ALA A 206 19.48 15.78 -5.04
C ALA A 206 19.98 16.85 -6.03
N LYS A 207 19.59 16.76 -7.30
CA LYS A 207 19.94 17.74 -8.34
C LYS A 207 19.47 19.16 -7.97
N VAL A 208 18.26 19.32 -7.45
CA VAL A 208 17.73 20.61 -6.99
C VAL A 208 18.57 21.17 -5.86
N LEU A 209 19.05 20.30 -4.94
CA LEU A 209 19.87 20.67 -3.80
C LEU A 209 21.35 20.91 -4.14
N GLU A 210 21.85 20.37 -5.27
CA GLU A 210 23.26 20.55 -5.68
C GLU A 210 23.69 22.01 -5.76
N SER A 211 22.77 22.92 -6.12
CA SER A 211 23.04 24.36 -6.13
C SER A 211 23.50 24.89 -4.76
N LEU A 212 23.07 24.26 -3.66
CA LEU A 212 23.45 24.64 -2.32
C LEU A 212 24.82 24.06 -1.88
N CYS A 213 25.32 23.02 -2.55
CA CYS A 213 26.65 22.49 -2.28
C CYS A 213 27.74 23.51 -2.61
N HIS A 214 27.48 24.41 -3.55
CA HIS A 214 28.37 25.49 -3.96
C HIS A 214 28.03 26.85 -3.31
N ALA A 215 27.04 26.88 -2.42
CA ALA A 215 26.68 28.07 -1.66
C ALA A 215 27.81 28.46 -0.69
N SER A 216 27.92 29.74 -0.40
CA SER A 216 28.91 30.25 0.56
C SER A 216 28.21 31.06 1.65
N PRO A 217 28.07 30.52 2.86
CA PRO A 217 28.41 29.15 3.29
C PRO A 217 27.42 28.11 2.84
N PRO A 218 27.81 26.82 2.68
CA PRO A 218 26.92 25.73 2.46
C PRO A 218 26.09 25.44 3.74
N PRO A 219 24.93 24.78 3.63
CA PRO A 219 24.12 24.43 4.77
C PRO A 219 24.87 23.60 5.80
N ARG A 220 24.76 23.98 7.07
CA ARG A 220 25.38 23.30 8.23
C ARG A 220 24.35 22.63 9.12
N ARG A 221 23.13 23.16 9.14
CA ARG A 221 21.99 22.59 9.88
C ARG A 221 20.87 22.32 8.90
N VAL A 222 20.43 21.07 8.84
CA VAL A 222 19.35 20.62 7.96
C VAL A 222 18.27 19.97 8.81
N VAL A 223 17.01 20.27 8.53
CA VAL A 223 15.86 19.62 9.13
C VAL A 223 15.12 18.87 8.01
N ASP A 224 14.98 17.57 8.15
CA ASP A 224 14.26 16.67 7.25
C ASP A 224 12.94 16.26 7.94
N VAL A 225 11.84 16.83 7.51
CA VAL A 225 10.51 16.61 8.10
C VAL A 225 9.79 15.51 7.33
N GLY A 226 9.23 14.54 8.07
CA GLY A 226 8.68 13.32 7.47
C GLY A 226 9.77 12.43 6.92
N ALA A 227 10.83 12.25 7.70
CA ALA A 227 12.04 11.52 7.27
C ALA A 227 11.78 10.04 6.98
N CYS A 228 10.62 9.52 7.37
CA CYS A 228 10.22 8.13 7.20
C CYS A 228 11.30 7.17 7.72
N GLU A 229 11.78 6.26 6.89
CA GLU A 229 12.87 5.32 7.21
C GLU A 229 14.27 5.86 6.88
N GLY A 230 14.40 7.15 6.52
CA GLY A 230 15.69 7.85 6.40
C GLY A 230 16.36 7.80 5.03
N MET A 231 15.68 7.35 3.97
CA MET A 231 16.27 7.30 2.62
C MET A 231 16.72 8.69 2.13
N MET A 232 15.90 9.73 2.29
CA MET A 232 16.28 11.10 1.92
C MET A 232 17.35 11.64 2.86
N THR A 233 17.26 11.33 4.15
CA THR A 233 18.29 11.72 5.14
C THR A 233 19.68 11.20 4.75
N GLU A 234 19.81 9.97 4.23
CA GLU A 234 21.10 9.44 3.71
C GLU A 234 21.62 10.26 2.51
N HIS A 235 20.74 10.65 1.60
CA HIS A 235 21.11 11.54 0.49
C HIS A 235 21.61 12.90 0.98
N LEU A 236 20.94 13.48 1.99
CA LEU A 236 21.36 14.76 2.58
C LEU A 236 22.74 14.69 3.25
N LEU A 237 23.04 13.58 3.95
CA LEU A 237 24.34 13.34 4.56
C LEU A 237 25.46 13.23 3.52
N SER A 238 25.15 12.69 2.35
CA SER A 238 26.08 12.58 1.22
C SER A 238 26.29 13.92 0.52
N LEU A 239 25.22 14.68 0.29
CA LEU A 239 25.25 15.99 -0.36
C LEU A 239 25.93 17.05 0.51
N PHE A 240 25.71 17.01 1.82
CA PHE A 240 26.21 17.99 2.77
C PHE A 240 27.12 17.32 3.82
N PRO A 241 28.36 16.96 3.47
CA PRO A 241 29.24 16.15 4.33
C PRO A 241 29.62 16.82 5.67
N HIS A 242 29.35 18.10 5.80
CA HIS A 242 29.63 18.87 7.02
C HIS A 242 28.38 19.34 7.77
N ALA A 243 27.20 18.98 7.29
CA ALA A 243 25.94 19.33 7.94
C ALA A 243 25.57 18.33 9.04
N SER A 244 24.90 18.83 10.06
CA SER A 244 24.08 18.01 10.97
C SER A 244 22.66 17.96 10.44
N VAL A 245 22.03 16.79 10.51
CA VAL A 245 20.66 16.57 10.05
C VAL A 245 19.78 16.18 11.23
N GLN A 246 18.72 16.94 11.46
CA GLN A 246 17.64 16.57 12.34
C GLN A 246 16.56 15.90 11.47
N ALA A 247 16.39 14.60 11.63
CA ALA A 247 15.38 13.80 10.94
C ALA A 247 14.14 13.65 11.84
N VAL A 248 13.03 14.24 11.42
CA VAL A 248 11.77 14.30 12.18
C VAL A 248 10.78 13.32 11.56
N GLU A 249 10.23 12.41 12.39
CA GLU A 249 9.24 11.45 11.96
C GLU A 249 8.20 11.24 13.07
N SER A 250 6.93 11.33 12.73
CA SER A 250 5.83 11.23 13.69
C SER A 250 5.35 9.81 13.92
N GLU A 251 5.48 8.93 12.92
CA GLU A 251 5.04 7.53 13.04
C GLU A 251 6.11 6.71 13.80
N PRO A 252 5.78 6.15 14.97
CA PRO A 252 6.78 5.47 15.83
C PRO A 252 7.52 4.32 15.15
N ARG A 253 6.85 3.57 14.27
CA ARG A 253 7.45 2.43 13.57
C ARG A 253 8.45 2.89 12.50
N PHE A 254 8.15 3.96 11.79
CA PHE A 254 9.10 4.57 10.87
C PHE A 254 10.28 5.20 11.63
N ALA A 255 10.00 5.91 12.72
CA ALA A 255 11.05 6.47 13.57
C ALA A 255 11.96 5.39 14.17
N ALA A 256 11.42 4.22 14.52
CA ALA A 256 12.23 3.08 14.99
C ALA A 256 13.18 2.57 13.90
N ARG A 257 12.69 2.35 12.66
CA ARG A 257 13.52 1.92 11.52
C ARG A 257 14.52 3.01 11.09
N LEU A 258 14.14 4.28 11.18
CA LEU A 258 15.04 5.41 10.97
C LEU A 258 16.20 5.41 11.99
N ARG A 259 15.91 5.13 13.28
CA ARG A 259 16.96 4.98 14.31
C ARG A 259 17.85 3.77 14.05
N GLU A 260 17.29 2.65 13.64
CA GLU A 260 18.06 1.47 13.27
C GLU A 260 19.03 1.77 12.12
N ARG A 261 18.56 2.47 11.08
CA ARG A 261 19.35 2.84 9.91
C ARG A 261 20.42 3.90 10.21
N LEU A 262 20.06 4.96 10.90
CA LEU A 262 20.88 6.18 11.01
C LEU A 262 21.17 6.64 12.43
N GLY A 263 20.59 6.03 13.46
CA GLY A 263 20.73 6.49 14.84
C GLY A 263 22.15 6.44 15.41
N GLY A 264 23.02 5.62 14.83
CA GLY A 264 24.46 5.59 15.16
C GLY A 264 25.32 6.62 14.41
N HIS A 265 24.74 7.37 13.47
CA HIS A 265 25.49 8.33 12.67
C HIS A 265 25.68 9.65 13.43
N ALA A 266 26.93 10.04 13.72
CA ALA A 266 27.28 11.19 14.57
C ALA A 266 26.66 12.54 14.15
N ARG A 267 26.26 12.67 12.88
CA ARG A 267 25.65 13.91 12.34
C ARG A 267 24.12 13.84 12.24
N VAL A 268 23.48 12.75 12.69
CA VAL A 268 22.03 12.57 12.63
C VAL A 268 21.43 12.61 14.03
N ARG A 269 20.39 13.41 14.18
CA ARG A 269 19.50 13.40 15.33
C ARG A 269 18.11 12.97 14.88
N VAL A 270 17.68 11.78 15.27
CA VAL A 270 16.32 11.33 15.04
C VAL A 270 15.39 11.89 16.12
N VAL A 271 14.31 12.54 15.69
CA VAL A 271 13.28 13.11 16.55
C VAL A 271 11.95 12.48 16.20
N GLU A 272 11.40 11.71 17.14
CA GLU A 272 10.05 11.16 17.03
C GLU A 272 9.06 12.21 17.54
N ALA A 273 8.49 12.96 16.62
CA ALA A 273 7.55 14.04 16.91
C ALA A 273 6.76 14.43 15.66
N SER A 274 5.60 15.05 15.87
CA SER A 274 4.90 15.75 14.79
C SER A 274 5.71 16.97 14.30
N ALA A 275 5.55 17.30 13.02
CA ALA A 275 6.09 18.54 12.46
C ALA A 275 5.62 19.80 13.21
N GLU A 276 4.45 19.71 13.86
CA GLU A 276 3.87 20.78 14.66
C GLU A 276 4.61 21.03 15.98
N ASP A 277 5.31 20.02 16.49
CA ASP A 277 5.95 20.05 17.82
C ASP A 277 7.46 20.35 17.78
N VAL A 278 8.03 20.52 16.58
CA VAL A 278 9.48 20.71 16.43
C VAL A 278 9.82 22.12 15.94
N ALA A 279 11.01 22.61 16.36
CA ALA A 279 11.56 23.82 15.81
C ALA A 279 12.09 23.57 14.40
N LEU A 280 11.69 24.43 13.45
CA LEU A 280 12.14 24.41 12.05
C LEU A 280 13.15 25.52 11.78
N GLU A 281 14.15 25.61 12.66
CA GLU A 281 15.21 26.63 12.61
C GLU A 281 16.51 25.99 12.11
N ALA A 282 16.85 26.25 10.83
CA ALA A 282 17.96 25.61 10.15
C ALA A 282 18.51 26.49 9.00
N ASP A 283 19.56 26.03 8.33
CA ASP A 283 19.99 26.63 7.07
C ASP A 283 19.14 26.12 5.89
N LEU A 284 18.68 24.85 5.98
CA LEU A 284 17.82 24.18 5.03
C LEU A 284 16.75 23.34 5.76
N VAL A 285 15.49 23.53 5.39
CA VAL A 285 14.37 22.68 5.82
C VAL A 285 13.84 21.93 4.61
N LEU A 286 13.57 20.63 4.76
CA LEU A 286 12.88 19.81 3.77
C LEU A 286 11.46 19.50 4.24
N LEU A 287 10.48 19.74 3.37
CA LEU A 287 9.09 19.34 3.47
C LEU A 287 8.76 18.49 2.23
N ALA A 288 9.41 17.33 2.15
CA ALA A 288 9.34 16.45 0.98
C ALA A 288 8.20 15.45 1.12
N GLU A 289 7.14 15.58 0.28
CA GLU A 289 5.97 14.70 0.28
C GLU A 289 5.21 14.67 1.63
N VAL A 290 5.18 15.78 2.36
CA VAL A 290 4.60 15.91 3.70
C VAL A 290 3.34 16.76 3.72
N LEU A 291 3.31 17.87 2.96
CA LEU A 291 2.33 18.93 3.12
C LEU A 291 0.88 18.49 2.87
N TYR A 292 0.66 17.49 2.04
CA TYR A 292 -0.69 16.99 1.72
C TYR A 292 -1.29 16.06 2.79
N TYR A 293 -0.52 15.71 3.83
CA TYR A 293 -1.04 15.01 5.01
C TYR A 293 -1.60 15.96 6.06
N LEU A 294 -1.35 17.26 5.91
CA LEU A 294 -1.77 18.29 6.84
C LEU A 294 -3.08 18.94 6.39
N SER A 295 -3.89 19.39 7.35
CA SER A 295 -4.99 20.31 7.07
C SER A 295 -4.45 21.64 6.54
N ASP A 296 -5.31 22.45 5.95
CA ASP A 296 -4.93 23.76 5.42
C ASP A 296 -4.35 24.68 6.51
N ASP A 297 -4.97 24.67 7.69
CA ASP A 297 -4.53 25.49 8.83
C ASP A 297 -3.19 24.98 9.37
N ALA A 298 -3.05 23.68 9.56
CA ALA A 298 -1.79 23.05 10.01
C ALA A 298 -0.64 23.28 9.00
N CYS A 299 -0.94 23.25 7.70
CA CYS A 299 0.03 23.57 6.65
C CYS A 299 0.45 25.06 6.72
N ALA A 300 -0.50 25.98 6.90
CA ALA A 300 -0.20 27.40 7.04
C ALA A 300 0.68 27.67 8.28
N ASP A 301 0.30 27.11 9.43
CA ASP A 301 1.04 27.25 10.68
C ASP A 301 2.45 26.65 10.59
N LEU A 302 2.60 25.50 9.92
CA LEU A 302 3.89 24.89 9.67
C LEU A 302 4.80 25.81 8.85
N LEU A 303 4.27 26.37 7.74
CA LEU A 303 5.01 27.26 6.87
C LEU A 303 5.43 28.58 7.57
N ASP A 304 4.61 29.08 8.49
CA ASP A 304 4.94 30.28 9.30
C ASP A 304 6.09 30.03 10.28
N ARG A 305 6.24 28.79 10.76
CA ARG A 305 7.30 28.39 11.69
C ARG A 305 8.62 28.01 11.01
N VAL A 306 8.69 27.98 9.68
CA VAL A 306 9.94 27.74 8.96
C VAL A 306 10.85 28.96 9.07
N HIS A 307 11.90 28.84 9.87
CA HIS A 307 12.97 29.83 10.02
C HIS A 307 14.26 29.29 9.40
N ALA A 308 14.36 29.40 8.07
CA ALA A 308 15.49 28.89 7.31
C ALA A 308 15.91 29.84 6.19
N SER A 309 17.16 29.75 5.74
CA SER A 309 17.63 30.44 4.54
C SER A 309 17.07 29.81 3.27
N HIS A 310 16.89 28.48 3.29
CA HIS A 310 16.37 27.70 2.17
C HIS A 310 15.31 26.71 2.65
N LEU A 311 14.33 26.47 1.78
CA LEU A 311 13.27 25.49 1.97
C LEU A 311 13.16 24.63 0.71
N LEU A 312 13.20 23.32 0.86
CA LEU A 312 12.82 22.41 -0.20
C LEU A 312 11.40 21.90 0.06
N THR A 313 10.57 21.93 -0.98
CA THR A 313 9.26 21.30 -0.96
C THR A 313 9.14 20.32 -2.11
N SER A 314 8.52 19.16 -1.87
CA SER A 314 8.02 18.31 -2.94
C SER A 314 6.60 17.84 -2.63
N TYR A 315 5.79 17.72 -3.67
CA TYR A 315 4.39 17.35 -3.58
C TYR A 315 3.86 16.83 -4.91
N GLY A 316 2.90 15.92 -4.84
CA GLY A 316 2.20 15.38 -6.00
C GLY A 316 0.81 16.00 -6.23
N GLY A 317 0.20 15.66 -7.37
CA GLY A 317 -1.24 15.69 -7.55
C GLY A 317 -1.95 17.04 -7.54
N GLY A 318 -1.37 18.12 -8.05
CA GLY A 318 -2.08 19.42 -8.16
C GLY A 318 -2.04 20.28 -6.89
N PHE A 319 -1.37 19.82 -5.84
CA PHE A 319 -1.18 20.57 -4.59
C PHE A 319 -0.27 21.79 -4.77
N GLY A 320 0.50 21.80 -5.87
CA GLY A 320 1.56 22.77 -6.14
C GLY A 320 1.13 24.24 -6.18
N ALA A 321 0.01 24.57 -6.80
CA ALA A 321 -0.46 25.96 -6.91
C ALA A 321 -0.74 26.57 -5.54
N LYS A 322 -1.32 25.79 -4.61
CA LYS A 322 -1.67 26.21 -3.27
C LYS A 322 -0.41 26.50 -2.44
N VAL A 323 0.54 25.56 -2.45
CA VAL A 323 1.82 25.72 -1.74
C VAL A 323 2.60 26.91 -2.29
N HIS A 324 2.63 27.07 -3.62
CA HIS A 324 3.31 28.19 -4.27
C HIS A 324 2.73 29.53 -3.78
N ALA A 325 1.40 29.70 -3.84
CA ALA A 325 0.75 30.93 -3.37
C ALA A 325 1.05 31.21 -1.90
N ALA A 326 0.97 30.17 -1.05
CA ALA A 326 1.23 30.29 0.38
C ALA A 326 2.67 30.72 0.68
N LEU A 327 3.67 30.17 0.00
CA LEU A 327 5.07 30.50 0.17
C LEU A 327 5.43 31.87 -0.42
N ALA A 328 4.91 32.18 -1.62
CA ALA A 328 5.12 33.48 -2.24
C ALA A 328 4.58 34.63 -1.38
N GLY A 329 3.37 34.43 -0.79
CA GLY A 329 2.79 35.37 0.18
C GLY A 329 3.63 35.62 1.43
N ARG A 330 4.51 34.67 1.79
CA ARG A 330 5.45 34.73 2.91
C ARG A 330 6.85 35.24 2.52
N GLY A 331 7.00 35.71 1.30
CA GLY A 331 8.27 36.28 0.79
C GLY A 331 9.28 35.24 0.26
N TRP A 332 8.91 33.95 0.20
CA TRP A 332 9.77 32.95 -0.40
C TRP A 332 9.80 33.07 -1.93
N LYS A 333 10.97 32.91 -2.50
CA LYS A 333 11.20 32.95 -3.96
C LYS A 333 11.78 31.62 -4.43
N VAL A 334 11.24 31.11 -5.55
CA VAL A 334 11.77 29.90 -6.18
C VAL A 334 13.16 30.16 -6.73
N VAL A 335 14.13 29.32 -6.34
CA VAL A 335 15.49 29.32 -6.86
C VAL A 335 15.61 28.40 -8.07
N THR A 336 15.10 27.18 -7.93
CA THR A 336 15.09 26.17 -8.98
C THR A 336 13.95 25.18 -8.73
N SER A 337 13.53 24.49 -9.79
CA SER A 337 12.50 23.46 -9.70
C SER A 337 12.72 22.35 -10.71
N GLU A 338 12.27 21.15 -10.36
CA GLU A 338 12.20 19.98 -11.23
C GLU A 338 10.81 19.38 -11.14
N THR A 339 10.39 18.67 -12.18
CA THR A 339 9.11 17.98 -12.22
C THR A 339 9.29 16.56 -12.70
N LEU A 340 8.71 15.62 -11.99
CA LEU A 340 8.62 14.22 -12.40
C LEU A 340 7.18 13.91 -12.81
N ALA A 341 6.99 13.46 -14.04
CA ALA A 341 5.67 13.14 -14.56
C ALA A 341 5.08 11.91 -13.85
N SER A 342 3.75 11.89 -13.74
CA SER A 342 3.01 10.70 -13.28
C SER A 342 3.28 9.51 -14.20
N ARG A 343 3.30 8.32 -13.62
CA ARG A 343 3.44 7.10 -14.41
C ARG A 343 2.75 5.93 -13.74
N ILE A 344 2.52 4.88 -14.50
CA ILE A 344 2.14 3.57 -14.00
C ILE A 344 3.41 2.72 -14.03
N GLU A 345 3.72 2.06 -12.92
CA GLU A 345 4.83 1.11 -12.84
C GLU A 345 4.38 -0.22 -12.23
N PRO A 346 4.99 -1.33 -12.66
CA PRO A 346 4.74 -2.61 -12.02
C PRO A 346 5.34 -2.61 -10.61
N VAL A 347 4.67 -3.31 -9.69
CA VAL A 347 5.23 -3.60 -8.37
C VAL A 347 6.26 -4.70 -8.53
N ASP A 348 7.48 -4.50 -8.00
CA ASP A 348 8.58 -5.44 -8.13
C ASP A 348 8.27 -6.79 -7.48
N GLY A 349 8.72 -7.86 -8.12
CA GLY A 349 8.64 -9.23 -7.60
C GLY A 349 7.34 -9.97 -7.87
N VAL A 350 6.45 -9.42 -8.71
CA VAL A 350 5.15 -10.03 -9.06
C VAL A 350 5.18 -10.58 -10.49
N TRP A 351 4.77 -11.81 -10.70
CA TRP A 351 4.72 -12.46 -12.02
C TRP A 351 3.65 -11.88 -12.94
N SER A 352 2.52 -11.44 -12.37
CA SER A 352 1.57 -10.58 -13.04
C SER A 352 1.58 -9.27 -12.25
N PRO A 353 2.18 -8.23 -12.80
CA PRO A 353 2.46 -7.05 -12.00
C PRO A 353 1.17 -6.36 -11.57
N LEU A 354 1.03 -6.19 -10.26
CA LEU A 354 0.15 -5.17 -9.75
C LEU A 354 0.69 -3.82 -10.22
N LEU A 355 -0.15 -3.06 -10.91
CA LEU A 355 0.25 -1.77 -11.44
C LEU A 355 -0.04 -0.68 -10.42
N VAL A 356 0.99 0.05 -10.03
CA VAL A 356 0.86 1.20 -9.12
C VAL A 356 0.91 2.48 -9.93
N ARG A 357 -0.09 3.33 -9.76
CA ARG A 357 -0.06 4.68 -10.32
C ARG A 357 0.72 5.59 -9.38
N ARG A 358 1.89 6.03 -9.81
CA ARG A 358 2.64 7.09 -9.16
C ARG A 358 2.11 8.45 -9.59
N ALA A 359 1.70 9.28 -8.65
CA ALA A 359 1.38 10.67 -8.94
C ALA A 359 2.63 11.39 -9.42
N GLY A 360 2.49 12.34 -10.32
CA GLY A 360 3.62 13.20 -10.64
C GLY A 360 4.01 14.04 -9.42
N THR A 361 5.28 14.40 -9.31
CA THR A 361 5.75 15.28 -8.23
C THR A 361 6.44 16.51 -8.78
N GLU A 362 6.28 17.62 -8.09
CA GLU A 362 6.97 18.87 -8.31
C GLU A 362 7.91 19.13 -7.13
N ILE A 363 9.18 19.36 -7.43
CA ILE A 363 10.26 19.58 -6.44
C ILE A 363 10.76 21.02 -6.62
N ARG A 364 10.72 21.81 -5.56
CA ARG A 364 11.13 23.22 -5.60
C ARG A 364 12.06 23.57 -4.45
N LEU A 365 13.13 24.29 -4.79
CA LEU A 365 13.97 24.96 -3.82
C LEU A 365 13.56 26.42 -3.72
N TRP A 366 13.37 26.88 -2.53
CA TRP A 366 12.99 28.25 -2.19
C TRP A 366 14.10 28.93 -1.40
N LYS A 367 14.19 30.25 -1.52
CA LYS A 367 15.03 31.12 -0.73
C LYS A 367 14.21 32.29 -0.18
N ARG A 368 14.49 32.66 1.04
CA ARG A 368 13.87 33.82 1.70
C ARG A 368 14.78 35.06 1.63
#